data_3a6509d3e88186c5c0ade8286bbbe54c
#
_entry.id   3a6509d3e88186c5c0ade8286bbbe54c
#
_cell.length_a   1.000
_cell.length_b   1.000
_cell.length_c   1.000
_cell.angle_alpha   90.00
_cell.angle_beta   90.00
_cell.angle_gamma   90.00
#
_symmetry.space_group_name_H-M   'P 1'
#
loop_
_entity.id
_entity.type
_entity.pdbx_description
1 polymer ?
#
loop_
_entity_poly.entity_id
_entity_poly.type
_entity_poly.pdbx_seq_one_letter_code
_entity_poly.pdbx_strand_id
1 'polypeptide(L)'
;MRILFLCVANSARSQIAEGIAREMFGKDHDVRSAGSEPSGSVHPDAIKVLHEIGIDASSHSSKSVEDLEEDFINNLDYVITLCAEEACPAYITHAKKLHWINEDPANTAYSDFESLQAFRKARENIYNLIKKFLVMNLA
;
A
#
# COMPACT_ATOMS: atom_id res chain seq x y z
N MET A 1 -2.22 5.71 -14.96
CA MET A 1 -2.72 6.36 -13.73
C MET A 1 -1.62 6.53 -12.70
N ARG A 2 -1.76 7.54 -11.86
CA ARG A 2 -0.90 7.74 -10.69
C ARG A 2 -1.73 7.47 -9.44
N ILE A 3 -1.26 6.51 -8.63
CA ILE A 3 -1.99 6.02 -7.45
C ILE A 3 -1.06 6.06 -6.24
N LEU A 4 -1.56 6.63 -5.14
CA LEU A 4 -0.86 6.65 -3.86
C LEU A 4 -1.63 5.83 -2.84
N PHE A 5 -0.98 4.81 -2.30
CA PHE A 5 -1.50 4.03 -1.17
C PHE A 5 -0.94 4.59 0.14
N LEU A 6 -1.83 4.81 1.10
CA LEU A 6 -1.47 5.38 2.40
C LEU A 6 -1.82 4.45 3.56
N CYS A 7 -0.90 4.32 4.50
CA CYS A 7 -1.18 3.86 5.84
C CYS A 7 -0.19 4.57 6.79
N VAL A 8 -0.45 4.56 8.10
CA VAL A 8 0.31 5.41 9.04
C VAL A 8 1.81 5.15 8.97
N ALA A 9 2.24 3.91 9.15
CA ALA A 9 3.65 3.56 9.25
C ALA A 9 4.35 3.30 7.90
N ASN A 10 3.59 3.13 6.82
CA ASN A 10 4.10 2.71 5.51
C ASN A 10 5.06 1.50 5.63
N SER A 11 4.65 0.53 6.39
CA SER A 11 5.46 -0.64 6.74
C SER A 11 4.83 -1.96 6.30
N ALA A 12 3.51 -2.07 6.34
CA ALA A 12 2.79 -3.31 6.05
C ALA A 12 1.74 -3.15 4.94
N ARG A 13 0.55 -2.67 5.29
CA ARG A 13 -0.61 -2.65 4.37
C ARG A 13 -0.37 -1.89 3.08
N SER A 14 0.16 -0.67 3.15
CA SER A 14 0.43 0.13 1.96
C SER A 14 1.57 -0.43 1.12
N GLN A 15 2.55 -1.08 1.75
CA GLN A 15 3.64 -1.76 1.03
C GLN A 15 3.11 -2.98 0.26
N ILE A 16 2.22 -3.75 0.87
CA ILE A 16 1.58 -4.89 0.22
C ILE A 16 0.77 -4.40 -0.99
N ALA A 17 0.00 -3.32 -0.81
CA ALA A 17 -0.80 -2.75 -1.89
C ALA A 17 0.07 -2.22 -3.04
N GLU A 18 1.15 -1.52 -2.72
CA GLU A 18 2.08 -1.03 -3.74
C GLU A 18 2.67 -2.18 -4.56
N GLY A 19 3.14 -3.23 -3.89
CA GLY A 19 3.73 -4.39 -4.56
C GLY A 19 2.76 -5.07 -5.50
N ILE A 20 1.55 -5.35 -5.04
CA ILE A 20 0.52 -6.03 -5.85
C ILE A 20 0.07 -5.14 -7.01
N ALA A 21 -0.20 -3.87 -6.74
CA ALA A 21 -0.70 -2.97 -7.77
C ALA A 21 0.33 -2.73 -8.88
N ARG A 22 1.60 -2.58 -8.55
CA ARG A 22 2.66 -2.44 -9.54
C ARG A 22 2.72 -3.64 -10.48
N GLU A 23 2.60 -4.84 -9.92
CA GLU A 23 2.62 -6.07 -10.71
C GLU A 23 1.39 -6.17 -11.62
N MET A 24 0.21 -5.85 -11.10
CA MET A 24 -1.04 -6.00 -11.84
C MET A 24 -1.29 -4.91 -12.87
N PHE A 25 -0.88 -3.67 -12.58
CA PHE A 25 -1.15 -2.53 -13.46
C PHE A 25 -0.09 -2.35 -14.55
N GLY A 26 1.11 -2.85 -14.33
CA GLY A 26 2.21 -2.74 -15.29
C GLY A 26 2.90 -1.38 -15.26
N LYS A 27 3.84 -1.21 -16.19
CA LYS A 27 4.78 -0.08 -16.20
C LYS A 27 4.17 1.26 -16.62
N ASP A 28 2.98 1.24 -17.23
CA ASP A 28 2.33 2.46 -17.71
C ASP A 28 1.64 3.24 -16.59
N HIS A 29 1.65 2.70 -15.38
CA HIS A 29 1.02 3.31 -14.22
C HIS A 29 2.07 3.55 -13.12
N ASP A 30 2.00 4.72 -12.48
CA ASP A 30 2.92 5.07 -11.41
C ASP A 30 2.22 4.84 -10.06
N VAL A 31 2.62 3.78 -9.38
CA VAL A 31 2.04 3.35 -8.10
C VAL A 31 3.09 3.51 -7.01
N ARG A 32 2.75 4.27 -5.97
CA ARG A 32 3.63 4.49 -4.83
C ARG A 32 2.86 4.37 -3.53
N SER A 33 3.58 4.26 -2.42
CA SER A 33 3.00 4.25 -1.08
C SER A 33 3.75 5.18 -0.16
N ALA A 34 3.08 5.63 0.90
CA ALA A 34 3.67 6.49 1.92
C ALA A 34 2.86 6.41 3.21
N GLY A 35 3.33 7.07 4.25
CA GLY A 35 2.63 7.18 5.53
C GLY A 35 2.87 8.52 6.18
N SER A 36 1.99 8.88 7.13
CA SER A 36 2.14 10.11 7.92
C SER A 36 3.23 9.99 8.99
N GLU A 37 3.48 8.78 9.47
CA GLU A 37 4.50 8.48 10.48
C GLU A 37 5.27 7.22 10.06
N PRO A 38 6.13 7.33 9.00
CA PRO A 38 6.83 6.16 8.49
C PRO A 38 7.75 5.55 9.55
N SER A 39 7.72 4.21 9.64
CA SER A 39 8.54 3.47 10.61
C SER A 39 10.03 3.44 10.22
N GLY A 40 10.33 3.74 8.96
CA GLY A 40 11.69 3.70 8.43
C GLY A 40 12.09 2.36 7.80
N SER A 41 11.27 1.33 7.95
CA SER A 41 11.54 0.03 7.34
C SER A 41 10.26 -0.70 6.98
N VAL A 42 10.32 -1.50 5.92
CA VAL A 42 9.22 -2.38 5.52
C VAL A 42 9.22 -3.61 6.44
N HIS A 43 8.04 -3.99 6.92
CA HIS A 43 7.92 -5.15 7.80
C HIS A 43 8.40 -6.42 7.09
N PRO A 44 9.23 -7.25 7.74
CA PRO A 44 9.74 -8.47 7.12
C PRO A 44 8.66 -9.41 6.59
N ASP A 45 7.54 -9.52 7.29
CA ASP A 45 6.43 -10.38 6.86
C ASP A 45 5.69 -9.82 5.65
N ALA A 46 5.68 -8.50 5.46
CA ALA A 46 5.15 -7.90 4.22
C ALA A 46 5.99 -8.34 3.03
N ILE A 47 7.31 -8.31 3.17
CA ILE A 47 8.24 -8.76 2.14
C ILE A 47 8.05 -10.26 1.85
N LYS A 48 7.90 -11.07 2.89
CA LYS A 48 7.70 -12.52 2.76
C LYS A 48 6.42 -12.86 2.01
N VAL A 49 5.30 -12.27 2.38
CA VAL A 49 4.01 -12.61 1.75
C VAL A 49 3.93 -12.12 0.31
N LEU A 50 4.62 -11.04 -0.04
CA LEU A 50 4.75 -10.61 -1.43
C LEU A 50 5.62 -11.58 -2.21
N HIS A 51 6.73 -12.02 -1.64
CA HIS A 51 7.61 -13.00 -2.25
C HIS A 51 6.89 -14.33 -2.54
N GLU A 52 5.97 -14.74 -1.66
CA GLU A 52 5.18 -15.95 -1.85
C GLU A 52 4.35 -15.94 -3.14
N ILE A 53 4.00 -14.76 -3.64
CA ILE A 53 3.24 -14.61 -4.88
C ILE A 53 4.09 -14.05 -6.03
N GLY A 54 5.42 -14.17 -5.91
CA GLY A 54 6.34 -13.81 -6.99
C GLY A 54 6.70 -12.33 -7.09
N ILE A 55 6.44 -11.54 -6.04
CA ILE A 55 6.74 -10.11 -6.04
C ILE A 55 7.96 -9.84 -5.16
N ASP A 56 9.01 -9.26 -5.76
CA ASP A 56 10.21 -8.86 -5.04
C ASP A 56 10.04 -7.44 -4.49
N ALA A 57 9.90 -7.34 -3.18
CA ALA A 57 9.74 -6.07 -2.46
C ALA A 57 11.02 -5.64 -1.73
N SER A 58 12.16 -6.27 -2.02
CA SER A 58 13.43 -5.97 -1.34
C SER A 58 13.92 -4.53 -1.55
N SER A 59 13.51 -3.89 -2.64
CA SER A 59 13.86 -2.50 -2.95
C SER A 59 12.85 -1.49 -2.39
N HIS A 60 11.76 -1.93 -1.79
CA HIS A 60 10.75 -1.03 -1.22
C HIS A 60 11.31 -0.32 0.02
N SER A 61 10.81 0.90 0.27
CA SER A 61 11.22 1.69 1.44
C SER A 61 9.99 2.28 2.14
N SER A 62 10.08 2.41 3.45
CA SER A 62 9.10 3.12 4.25
C SER A 62 9.41 4.61 4.17
N LYS A 63 8.41 5.43 3.82
CA LYS A 63 8.62 6.84 3.56
C LYS A 63 7.40 7.68 3.87
N SER A 64 7.62 8.98 4.04
CA SER A 64 6.55 9.95 4.24
C SER A 64 6.03 10.48 2.90
N VAL A 65 4.82 11.06 2.93
CA VAL A 65 4.24 11.73 1.76
C VAL A 65 5.14 12.86 1.28
N GLU A 66 5.81 13.57 2.21
CA GLU A 66 6.72 14.66 1.89
C GLU A 66 7.98 14.23 1.15
N ASP A 67 8.32 12.94 1.22
CA ASP A 67 9.47 12.39 0.49
C ASP A 67 9.12 12.10 -0.98
N LEU A 68 7.86 12.18 -1.35
CA LEU A 68 7.43 11.94 -2.74
C LEU A 68 7.60 13.18 -3.59
N GLU A 69 7.90 12.98 -4.87
CA GLU A 69 8.09 14.06 -5.81
C GLU A 69 6.80 14.88 -5.95
N GLU A 70 6.96 16.20 -5.97
CA GLU A 70 5.85 17.14 -6.12
C GLU A 70 5.05 16.88 -7.40
N ASP A 71 5.73 16.56 -8.50
CA ASP A 71 5.06 16.24 -9.76
C ASP A 71 4.15 15.01 -9.65
N PHE A 72 4.58 14.00 -8.90
CA PHE A 72 3.74 12.82 -8.65
C PHE A 72 2.49 13.22 -7.87
N ILE A 73 2.65 13.97 -6.79
CA ILE A 73 1.55 14.42 -5.93
C ILE A 73 0.56 15.30 -6.70
N ASN A 74 1.07 16.23 -7.50
CA ASN A 74 0.23 17.16 -8.26
C ASN A 74 -0.57 16.50 -9.39
N ASN A 75 -0.17 15.31 -9.81
CA ASN A 75 -0.82 14.58 -10.90
C ASN A 75 -1.46 13.27 -10.46
N LEU A 76 -1.75 13.13 -9.17
CA LEU A 76 -2.41 11.94 -8.64
C LEU A 76 -3.83 11.78 -9.18
N ASP A 77 -4.16 10.58 -9.60
CA ASP A 77 -5.52 10.21 -9.98
C ASP A 77 -6.30 9.65 -8.79
N TYR A 78 -5.63 8.86 -7.93
CA TYR A 78 -6.26 8.22 -6.77
C TYR A 78 -5.35 8.28 -5.56
N VAL A 79 -5.96 8.51 -4.39
CA VAL A 79 -5.34 8.29 -3.09
C VAL A 79 -6.19 7.24 -2.36
N ILE A 80 -5.58 6.15 -1.95
CA ILE A 80 -6.27 5.02 -1.33
C ILE A 80 -5.69 4.78 0.06
N THR A 81 -6.48 4.99 1.10
CA THR A 81 -6.08 4.75 2.48
C THR A 81 -6.44 3.33 2.89
N LEU A 82 -5.54 2.68 3.61
CA LEU A 82 -5.66 1.27 4.01
C LEU A 82 -5.85 1.06 5.51
N CYS A 83 -5.75 2.11 6.30
CA CYS A 83 -6.00 2.06 7.74
C CYS A 83 -6.92 3.21 8.16
N ALA A 84 -7.70 2.97 9.23
CA ALA A 84 -8.69 3.93 9.69
C ALA A 84 -8.07 5.22 10.24
N GLU A 85 -6.83 5.14 10.74
CA GLU A 85 -6.13 6.26 11.36
C GLU A 85 -5.46 7.19 10.35
N GLU A 86 -5.31 6.76 9.11
CA GLU A 86 -4.66 7.57 8.09
C GLU A 86 -5.69 8.36 7.30
N ALA A 87 -5.35 9.60 7.02
CA ALA A 87 -6.17 10.48 6.20
C ALA A 87 -5.35 11.03 5.04
N CYS A 88 -6.03 11.30 3.92
CA CYS A 88 -5.39 11.97 2.80
C CYS A 88 -5.02 13.40 3.22
N PRO A 89 -3.78 13.86 2.96
CA PRO A 89 -3.41 15.23 3.23
C PRO A 89 -4.36 16.24 2.57
N ALA A 90 -4.73 17.28 3.31
CA ALA A 90 -5.74 18.26 2.87
C ALA A 90 -5.34 18.99 1.58
N TYR A 91 -4.04 19.13 1.30
CA TYR A 91 -3.58 19.79 0.08
C TYR A 91 -3.74 18.95 -1.19
N ILE A 92 -4.02 17.65 -1.05
CA ILE A 92 -4.31 16.80 -2.20
C ILE A 92 -5.82 16.85 -2.43
N THR A 93 -6.27 17.79 -3.26
CA THR A 93 -7.70 18.06 -3.45
C THR A 93 -8.27 17.51 -4.74
N HIS A 94 -7.43 17.24 -5.74
CA HIS A 94 -7.83 16.88 -7.10
C HIS A 94 -7.97 15.37 -7.33
N ALA A 95 -7.33 14.54 -6.51
CA ALA A 95 -7.38 13.09 -6.65
C ALA A 95 -8.67 12.51 -6.09
N LYS A 96 -9.16 11.42 -6.67
CA LYS A 96 -10.25 10.64 -6.09
C LYS A 96 -9.72 9.90 -4.86
N LYS A 97 -10.51 9.92 -3.78
CA LYS A 97 -10.11 9.33 -2.50
C LYS A 97 -10.94 8.09 -2.20
N LEU A 98 -10.26 6.98 -1.97
CA LEU A 98 -10.88 5.70 -1.62
C LEU A 98 -10.36 5.26 -0.26
N HIS A 99 -11.20 4.55 0.49
CA HIS A 99 -10.87 4.05 1.81
C HIS A 99 -11.07 2.53 1.82
N TRP A 100 -9.98 1.79 1.78
CA TRP A 100 -9.97 0.33 1.81
C TRP A 100 -9.42 -0.13 3.15
N ILE A 101 -10.19 0.12 4.21
CA ILE A 101 -9.75 -0.15 5.57
C ILE A 101 -9.51 -1.65 5.77
N ASN A 102 -8.29 -1.99 6.16
CA ASN A 102 -7.86 -3.35 6.46
C ASN A 102 -7.33 -3.41 7.89
N GLU A 103 -7.58 -4.51 8.58
CA GLU A 103 -7.04 -4.76 9.89
C GLU A 103 -5.51 -4.76 9.83
N ASP A 104 -4.85 -4.15 10.82
CA ASP A 104 -3.40 -4.13 10.87
C ASP A 104 -2.87 -5.55 11.17
N PRO A 105 -2.10 -6.16 10.24
CA PRO A 105 -1.56 -7.49 10.47
C PRO A 105 -0.39 -7.50 11.46
N ALA A 106 0.24 -6.34 11.70
CA ALA A 106 1.36 -6.24 12.62
C ALA A 106 0.87 -6.16 14.06
N ASN A 107 1.24 -7.15 14.87
CA ASN A 107 0.88 -7.21 16.29
C ASN A 107 2.00 -7.89 17.04
N THR A 108 2.63 -7.16 17.97
CA THR A 108 3.77 -7.64 18.74
C THR A 108 3.43 -8.83 19.66
N ALA A 109 2.12 -9.05 19.95
CA ALA A 109 1.67 -10.19 20.74
C ALA A 109 1.57 -11.49 19.90
N TYR A 110 1.64 -11.40 18.59
CA TYR A 110 1.58 -12.58 17.71
C TYR A 110 2.89 -13.37 17.74
N SER A 111 2.78 -14.70 17.68
CA SER A 111 3.91 -15.56 17.34
C SER A 111 4.30 -15.32 15.89
N ASP A 112 5.47 -15.84 15.49
CA ASP A 112 5.92 -15.73 14.08
C ASP A 112 4.92 -16.35 13.12
N PHE A 113 4.34 -17.49 13.50
CA PHE A 113 3.30 -18.15 12.70
C PHE A 113 2.03 -17.28 12.59
N GLU A 114 1.55 -16.77 13.72
CA GLU A 114 0.35 -15.94 13.75
C GLU A 114 0.54 -14.65 12.94
N SER A 115 1.70 -14.04 13.04
CA SER A 115 2.05 -12.85 12.25
C SER A 115 2.00 -13.14 10.76
N LEU A 116 2.64 -14.23 10.33
CA LEU A 116 2.67 -14.60 8.92
C LEU A 116 1.26 -14.88 8.37
N GLN A 117 0.40 -15.54 9.15
CA GLN A 117 -0.98 -15.79 8.75
C GLN A 117 -1.80 -14.50 8.66
N ALA A 118 -1.59 -13.56 9.59
CA ALA A 118 -2.24 -12.25 9.55
C ALA A 118 -1.83 -11.46 8.30
N PHE A 119 -0.55 -11.50 7.95
CA PHE A 119 -0.03 -10.84 6.75
C PHE A 119 -0.54 -11.50 5.47
N ARG A 120 -0.67 -12.82 5.44
CA ARG A 120 -1.27 -13.54 4.31
C ARG A 120 -2.73 -13.13 4.12
N LYS A 121 -3.49 -13.02 5.20
CA LYS A 121 -4.88 -12.58 5.15
C LYS A 121 -4.99 -11.16 4.61
N ALA A 122 -4.15 -10.25 5.10
CA ALA A 122 -4.11 -8.87 4.61
C ALA A 122 -3.77 -8.83 3.11
N ARG A 123 -2.79 -9.61 2.69
CA ARG A 123 -2.43 -9.74 1.27
C ARG A 123 -3.62 -10.17 0.41
N GLU A 124 -4.34 -11.20 0.82
CA GLU A 124 -5.49 -11.70 0.07
C GLU A 124 -6.62 -10.66 -0.02
N ASN A 125 -6.91 -9.97 1.08
CA ASN A 125 -7.93 -8.91 1.10
C ASN A 125 -7.54 -7.76 0.17
N ILE A 126 -6.30 -7.31 0.23
CA ILE A 126 -5.79 -6.21 -0.59
C ILE A 126 -5.73 -6.63 -2.07
N TYR A 127 -5.28 -7.85 -2.34
CA TYR A 127 -5.26 -8.40 -3.69
C TYR A 127 -6.64 -8.36 -4.33
N ASN A 128 -7.66 -8.79 -3.61
CA ASN A 128 -9.04 -8.80 -4.13
C ASN A 128 -9.56 -7.38 -4.38
N LEU A 129 -9.23 -6.42 -3.52
CA LEU A 129 -9.62 -5.02 -3.70
C LEU A 129 -8.95 -4.42 -4.93
N ILE A 130 -7.67 -4.68 -5.12
CA ILE A 130 -6.91 -4.18 -6.28
C ILE A 130 -7.43 -4.81 -7.57
N LYS A 131 -7.69 -6.11 -7.56
CA LYS A 131 -8.24 -6.81 -8.71
C LYS A 131 -9.59 -6.23 -9.14
N LYS A 132 -10.47 -5.99 -8.18
CA LYS A 132 -11.77 -5.39 -8.43
C LYS A 132 -11.62 -3.97 -9.01
N PHE A 133 -10.73 -3.17 -8.42
CA PHE A 133 -10.42 -1.83 -8.89
C PHE A 133 -9.92 -1.84 -10.34
N LEU A 134 -9.02 -2.75 -10.66
CA LEU A 134 -8.46 -2.91 -11.99
C LEU A 134 -9.56 -3.20 -13.02
N VAL A 135 -10.43 -4.15 -12.73
CA VAL A 135 -11.54 -4.51 -13.63
C VAL A 135 -12.47 -3.32 -13.88
N MET A 136 -12.76 -2.53 -12.85
CA MET A 136 -13.70 -1.40 -12.95
C MET A 136 -13.11 -0.18 -13.65
N ASN A 137 -11.78 0.00 -13.62
CA ASN A 137 -11.14 1.24 -14.05
C ASN A 137 -10.20 1.09 -15.26
N LEU A 138 -9.68 -0.10 -15.51
CA LEU A 138 -8.70 -0.33 -16.57
C LEU A 138 -9.13 -1.37 -17.61
N ALA A 139 -10.25 -2.02 -17.37
CA ALA A 139 -10.78 -3.02 -18.30
C ALA A 139 -11.48 -2.37 -19.50
#